data_0f90085100d70044046efb48735e2623
#
_entry.id   0f90085100d70044046efb48735e2623
#
_cell.length_a   1.000
_cell.length_b   1.000
_cell.length_c   1.000
_cell.angle_alpha   90.00
_cell.angle_beta   90.00
_cell.angle_gamma   90.00
#
_symmetry.space_group_name_H-M   'P 1'
#
loop_
_entity.id
_entity.type
_entity.pdbx_description
1 polymer ?
#
loop_
_entity_poly.entity_id
_entity_poly.type
_entity_poly.pdbx_seq_one_letter_code
_entity_poly.pdbx_strand_id
1 'polypeptide(L)'
;MRRSVNWVTLAALAALGATPARLPGVMQFDAVAAISPVRDSPLRLSPPVAPQMVSSEAGPAALDEMLRDASGQHQQWPSTPELVVLTSVMKYKTGEAREYVATSELVSAEDTQSLVADLTLALRQLTNDAFVHFATVRYETVPPGSSVNIARPKQIVVGRYKGLHAMAQTLGFGGRSARRDGAITSGAIVLDNEFDRTSELRRLLRTHELGHALGYNHVKSRVSIMNPRIGPELTDFDRQVVMLAFRRPDFRSSE
;
A
#
# COMPACT_ATOMS: atom_id res chain seq x y z
N MET A 1 11.77 27.37 -9.00
CA MET A 1 12.02 27.05 -7.58
C MET A 1 11.51 25.64 -7.31
N ARG A 2 12.41 24.67 -7.21
CA ARG A 2 12.07 23.27 -6.90
C ARG A 2 11.95 23.15 -5.38
N ARG A 3 10.74 22.90 -4.87
CA ARG A 3 10.53 22.57 -3.45
C ARG A 3 10.83 21.07 -3.27
N SER A 4 11.97 20.77 -2.67
CA SER A 4 12.25 19.41 -2.17
C SER A 4 11.34 19.13 -0.97
N VAL A 5 10.49 18.13 -1.09
CA VAL A 5 9.65 17.65 0.02
C VAL A 5 10.51 16.76 0.90
N ASN A 6 10.76 17.17 2.13
CA ASN A 6 11.57 16.43 3.11
C ASN A 6 10.74 15.28 3.71
N TRP A 7 10.98 14.07 3.25
CA TRP A 7 10.25 12.83 3.60
C TRP A 7 10.48 12.33 5.04
N VAL A 8 11.43 12.90 5.74
CA VAL A 8 11.93 12.39 7.02
C VAL A 8 11.02 12.65 8.20
N THR A 9 10.21 13.69 8.13
CA THR A 9 9.37 14.08 9.28
C THR A 9 8.22 13.09 9.51
N LEU A 10 7.81 12.31 8.50
CA LEU A 10 6.66 11.41 8.61
C LEU A 10 6.96 10.04 9.25
N ALA A 11 8.13 9.46 8.98
CA ALA A 11 8.47 8.15 9.56
C ALA A 11 8.70 8.21 11.08
N ALA A 12 9.24 9.35 11.58
CA ALA A 12 9.46 9.54 13.01
C ALA A 12 8.17 9.83 13.80
N LEU A 13 7.15 10.44 13.16
CA LEU A 13 5.86 10.74 13.79
C LEU A 13 4.96 9.51 13.94
N ALA A 14 5.05 8.55 13.04
CA ALA A 14 4.31 7.29 13.15
C ALA A 14 4.74 6.45 14.37
N ALA A 15 6.02 6.55 14.78
CA ALA A 15 6.55 5.83 15.92
C ALA A 15 6.11 6.42 17.29
N LEU A 16 5.66 7.66 17.33
CA LEU A 16 5.29 8.37 18.56
C LEU A 16 3.78 8.47 18.82
N GLY A 17 2.94 7.83 17.98
CA GLY A 17 1.47 7.87 18.16
C GLY A 17 0.84 9.25 17.97
N ALA A 18 1.59 10.24 17.50
CA ALA A 18 1.07 11.57 17.20
C ALA A 18 0.39 11.58 15.83
N THR A 19 -0.86 11.98 15.80
CA THR A 19 -1.60 12.22 14.55
C THR A 19 -0.92 13.35 13.78
N PRO A 20 -0.38 13.12 12.58
CA PRO A 20 0.29 14.19 11.84
C PRO A 20 -0.71 15.28 11.45
N ALA A 21 -0.39 16.52 11.77
CA ALA A 21 -1.13 17.66 11.25
C ALA A 21 -1.06 17.64 9.72
N ARG A 22 -2.22 17.71 9.06
CA ARG A 22 -2.34 17.65 7.60
C ARG A 22 -1.70 18.86 6.96
N LEU A 23 -0.58 18.66 6.30
CA LEU A 23 -0.07 19.61 5.32
C LEU A 23 -0.70 19.30 3.95
N PRO A 24 -1.22 20.30 3.22
CA PRO A 24 -1.78 20.09 1.90
C PRO A 24 -0.70 19.55 0.94
N GLY A 25 -0.97 18.43 0.28
CA GLY A 25 -0.06 17.78 -0.67
C GLY A 25 0.90 16.74 -0.09
N VAL A 26 0.72 16.34 1.17
CA VAL A 26 1.52 15.27 1.79
C VAL A 26 0.89 13.91 1.49
N MET A 27 1.73 12.96 1.07
CA MET A 27 1.32 11.58 0.88
C MET A 27 0.96 10.93 2.22
N GLN A 28 -0.20 10.31 2.29
CA GLN A 28 -0.63 9.58 3.48
C GLN A 28 -0.09 8.15 3.41
N PHE A 29 0.66 7.74 4.42
CA PHE A 29 1.18 6.38 4.57
C PHE A 29 0.54 5.72 5.80
N ASP A 30 -0.01 4.53 5.60
CA ASP A 30 -0.44 3.68 6.69
C ASP A 30 0.56 2.52 6.82
N ALA A 31 1.20 2.41 7.98
CA ALA A 31 2.20 1.37 8.23
C ALA A 31 1.54 0.05 8.60
N VAL A 32 1.96 -1.03 7.98
CA VAL A 32 1.63 -2.39 8.44
C VAL A 32 2.52 -2.74 9.62
N ALA A 33 1.91 -3.01 10.76
CA ALA A 33 2.66 -3.43 11.94
C ALA A 33 3.39 -4.75 11.69
N ALA A 34 4.68 -4.78 11.99
CA ALA A 34 5.49 -5.98 11.90
C ALA A 34 4.90 -7.13 12.75
N ILE A 35 4.98 -8.34 12.22
CA ILE A 35 4.75 -9.54 13.01
C ILE A 35 5.87 -9.60 14.04
N SER A 36 5.54 -9.51 15.33
CA SER A 36 6.54 -9.74 16.39
C SER A 36 7.21 -11.08 16.19
N PRO A 37 8.54 -11.19 16.34
CA PRO A 37 9.22 -12.46 16.22
C PRO A 37 8.60 -13.43 17.23
N VAL A 38 7.97 -14.48 16.73
CA VAL A 38 7.47 -15.57 17.53
C VAL A 38 8.70 -16.23 18.16
N ARG A 39 8.87 -16.11 19.47
CA ARG A 39 9.75 -17.00 20.22
C ARG A 39 9.32 -18.42 19.88
N ASP A 40 10.28 -19.27 19.54
CA ASP A 40 10.10 -20.68 19.22
C ASP A 40 9.17 -21.38 20.22
N SER A 41 7.90 -21.38 19.88
CA SER A 41 6.93 -22.30 20.44
C SER A 41 6.44 -23.17 19.29
N PRO A 42 6.41 -24.50 19.44
CA PRO A 42 5.98 -25.37 18.36
C PRO A 42 4.59 -24.93 17.91
N LEU A 43 4.44 -24.73 16.61
CA LEU A 43 3.17 -24.43 15.94
C LEU A 43 2.14 -25.47 16.36
N ARG A 44 1.31 -25.13 17.34
CA ARG A 44 0.07 -25.86 17.57
C ARG A 44 -0.87 -25.40 16.49
N LEU A 45 -1.13 -26.31 15.55
CA LEU A 45 -2.26 -26.17 14.65
C LEU A 45 -3.51 -26.09 15.53
N SER A 46 -4.07 -24.91 15.66
CA SER A 46 -5.41 -24.77 16.21
C SER A 46 -6.34 -25.53 15.29
N PRO A 47 -7.32 -26.31 15.82
CA PRO A 47 -8.31 -26.93 14.99
C PRO A 47 -8.99 -25.87 14.10
N PRO A 48 -9.37 -26.21 12.87
CA PRO A 48 -10.04 -25.28 11.99
C PRO A 48 -11.24 -24.70 12.75
N VAL A 49 -11.21 -23.39 12.97
CA VAL A 49 -12.39 -22.68 13.49
C VAL A 49 -13.49 -22.94 12.48
N ALA A 50 -14.55 -23.59 12.91
CA ALA A 50 -15.72 -23.80 12.08
C ALA A 50 -16.12 -22.46 11.48
N PRO A 51 -16.48 -22.40 10.18
CA PRO A 51 -16.89 -21.15 9.56
C PRO A 51 -18.07 -20.61 10.38
N GLN A 52 -17.81 -19.62 11.20
CA GLN A 52 -18.91 -18.85 11.76
C GLN A 52 -19.55 -18.18 10.55
N MET A 53 -20.75 -18.60 10.24
CA MET A 53 -21.62 -17.92 9.30
C MET A 53 -21.86 -16.51 9.86
N VAL A 54 -20.98 -15.59 9.52
CA VAL A 54 -21.22 -14.17 9.74
C VAL A 54 -22.07 -13.71 8.57
N SER A 55 -23.35 -14.08 8.61
CA SER A 55 -24.36 -13.39 7.85
C SER A 55 -24.64 -12.09 8.59
N SER A 56 -23.97 -11.04 8.30
CA SER A 56 -24.49 -9.71 8.50
C SER A 56 -23.87 -8.82 7.43
N GLU A 57 -24.74 -8.24 6.60
CA GLU A 57 -24.37 -7.11 5.78
C GLU A 57 -23.54 -6.16 6.64
N ALA A 58 -22.39 -5.75 6.12
CA ALA A 58 -21.54 -4.84 6.84
C ALA A 58 -22.32 -3.54 7.06
N GLY A 59 -22.55 -3.18 8.32
CA GLY A 59 -23.23 -1.94 8.64
C GLY A 59 -22.45 -0.73 8.07
N PRO A 60 -23.11 0.40 7.80
CA PRO A 60 -22.50 1.58 7.17
C PRO A 60 -21.18 2.03 7.81
N ALA A 61 -21.07 1.96 9.12
CA ALA A 61 -19.87 2.36 9.86
C ALA A 61 -18.63 1.51 9.52
N ALA A 62 -18.81 0.20 9.28
CA ALA A 62 -17.69 -0.67 8.93
C ALA A 62 -17.23 -0.46 7.48
N LEU A 63 -18.14 -0.13 6.59
CA LEU A 63 -17.82 0.24 5.20
C LEU A 63 -17.06 1.57 5.17
N ASP A 64 -17.52 2.55 5.97
CA ASP A 64 -16.89 3.87 6.08
C ASP A 64 -15.48 3.79 6.66
N GLU A 65 -15.19 2.84 7.58
CA GLU A 65 -13.85 2.65 8.13
C GLU A 65 -12.81 2.39 7.02
N MET A 66 -13.14 1.58 6.03
CA MET A 66 -12.24 1.26 4.92
C MET A 66 -12.23 2.36 3.84
N LEU A 67 -13.37 3.00 3.59
CA LEU A 67 -13.54 3.91 2.44
C LEU A 67 -13.24 5.37 2.76
N ARG A 68 -13.43 5.82 4.00
CA ARG A 68 -13.31 7.24 4.35
C ARG A 68 -12.05 7.53 5.12
N ASP A 69 -11.39 8.61 4.73
CA ASP A 69 -10.27 9.13 5.50
C ASP A 69 -10.75 9.82 6.80
N ALA A 70 -9.80 10.28 7.63
CA ALA A 70 -10.11 10.96 8.87
C ALA A 70 -10.93 12.26 8.71
N SER A 71 -11.10 12.79 7.49
CA SER A 71 -12.00 13.91 7.17
C SER A 71 -13.37 13.45 6.73
N GLY A 72 -13.62 12.14 6.71
CA GLY A 72 -14.86 11.55 6.22
C GLY A 72 -14.95 11.49 4.69
N GLN A 73 -13.85 11.77 3.99
CA GLN A 73 -13.82 11.82 2.53
C GLN A 73 -13.41 10.48 1.92
N HIS A 74 -14.15 10.02 0.92
CA HIS A 74 -13.75 8.93 0.06
C HIS A 74 -12.71 9.41 -0.96
N GLN A 75 -11.59 8.69 -1.06
CA GLN A 75 -10.52 9.00 -2.00
C GLN A 75 -10.46 7.94 -3.09
N GLN A 76 -10.34 8.38 -4.34
CA GLN A 76 -10.40 7.48 -5.49
C GLN A 76 -9.57 8.00 -6.67
N TRP A 77 -9.01 7.08 -7.46
CA TRP A 77 -8.37 7.42 -8.72
C TRP A 77 -9.41 7.85 -9.76
N PRO A 78 -9.24 9.02 -10.40
CA PRO A 78 -10.17 9.50 -11.45
C PRO A 78 -10.05 8.69 -12.74
N SER A 79 -8.95 7.99 -12.95
CA SER A 79 -8.68 7.12 -14.10
C SER A 79 -7.67 6.05 -13.67
N THR A 80 -7.51 5.01 -14.50
CA THR A 80 -6.53 3.95 -14.27
C THR A 80 -5.11 4.52 -14.10
N PRO A 81 -4.41 4.26 -12.98
CA PRO A 81 -3.06 4.74 -12.77
C PRO A 81 -2.03 4.00 -13.62
N GLU A 82 -0.90 4.65 -13.87
CA GLU A 82 0.31 3.99 -14.37
C GLU A 82 1.05 3.31 -13.22
N LEU A 83 1.73 2.19 -13.50
CA LEU A 83 2.63 1.52 -12.56
C LEU A 83 4.09 1.79 -12.95
N VAL A 84 4.88 2.29 -12.01
CA VAL A 84 6.34 2.41 -12.15
C VAL A 84 7.01 1.48 -11.16
N VAL A 85 7.74 0.49 -11.67
CA VAL A 85 8.46 -0.49 -10.86
C VAL A 85 9.94 -0.10 -10.80
N LEU A 86 10.43 0.20 -9.60
CA LEU A 86 11.85 0.43 -9.36
C LEU A 86 12.58 -0.91 -9.37
N THR A 87 13.53 -1.07 -10.28
CA THR A 87 14.36 -2.27 -10.38
C THR A 87 15.62 -2.19 -9.52
N SER A 88 15.97 -1.01 -9.01
CA SER A 88 17.03 -0.84 -8.02
C SER A 88 16.47 -1.05 -6.61
N VAL A 89 17.20 -1.80 -5.77
CA VAL A 89 16.88 -1.90 -4.35
C VAL A 89 17.30 -0.62 -3.65
N MET A 90 16.40 -0.04 -2.87
CA MET A 90 16.63 1.19 -2.12
C MET A 90 17.17 0.88 -0.71
N LYS A 91 17.90 1.81 -0.12
CA LYS A 91 18.29 1.78 1.28
C LYS A 91 18.11 3.15 1.92
N TYR A 92 17.93 3.15 3.22
CA TYR A 92 17.89 4.37 3.99
C TYR A 92 19.31 4.96 4.14
N LYS A 93 19.46 6.23 3.86
CA LYS A 93 20.70 6.98 4.09
C LYS A 93 20.55 7.81 5.37
N THR A 94 21.38 7.50 6.36
CA THR A 94 21.48 8.31 7.58
C THR A 94 22.29 9.56 7.31
N GLY A 95 21.82 10.71 7.76
CA GLY A 95 22.49 12.01 7.57
C GLY A 95 21.54 13.16 7.89
N GLU A 96 21.94 14.39 7.59
CA GLU A 96 21.12 15.59 7.82
C GLU A 96 19.79 15.54 7.05
N ALA A 97 19.81 15.02 5.82
CA ALA A 97 18.62 14.72 5.04
C ALA A 97 18.41 13.19 5.03
N ARG A 98 17.53 12.73 5.89
CA ARG A 98 17.12 11.32 5.88
C ARG A 98 16.36 11.02 4.59
N GLU A 99 16.92 10.23 3.70
CA GLU A 99 16.35 9.90 2.40
C GLU A 99 16.62 8.44 2.02
N TYR A 100 15.77 7.92 1.15
CA TYR A 100 16.03 6.61 0.53
C TYR A 100 16.80 6.81 -0.76
N VAL A 101 17.90 6.09 -0.89
CA VAL A 101 18.76 6.12 -2.07
C VAL A 101 18.91 4.74 -2.68
N ALA A 102 19.07 4.70 -3.99
CA ALA A 102 19.30 3.45 -4.71
C ALA A 102 20.66 2.83 -4.32
N THR A 103 20.67 1.51 -4.19
CA THR A 103 21.89 0.72 -4.10
C THR A 103 22.34 0.25 -5.49
N SER A 104 23.47 -0.43 -5.58
CA SER A 104 23.88 -1.13 -6.80
C SER A 104 23.17 -2.47 -7.01
N GLU A 105 22.39 -2.93 -6.03
CA GLU A 105 21.62 -4.17 -6.12
C GLU A 105 20.40 -3.96 -6.99
N LEU A 106 20.20 -4.88 -7.94
CA LEU A 106 19.04 -4.91 -8.80
C LEU A 106 18.12 -6.06 -8.41
N VAL A 107 16.83 -5.82 -8.55
CA VAL A 107 15.79 -6.84 -8.45
C VAL A 107 15.87 -7.70 -9.72
N SER A 108 15.73 -9.02 -9.57
CA SER A 108 15.70 -9.93 -10.71
C SER A 108 14.51 -9.66 -11.63
N ALA A 109 14.64 -10.03 -12.89
CA ALA A 109 13.54 -9.92 -13.85
C ALA A 109 12.34 -10.79 -13.42
N GLU A 110 12.60 -11.98 -12.88
CA GLU A 110 11.57 -12.90 -12.38
C GLU A 110 10.80 -12.29 -11.20
N ASP A 111 11.51 -11.77 -10.18
CA ASP A 111 10.89 -11.11 -9.04
C ASP A 111 10.09 -9.87 -9.45
N THR A 112 10.57 -9.15 -10.46
CA THR A 112 9.90 -7.98 -11.00
C THR A 112 8.62 -8.36 -11.75
N GLN A 113 8.64 -9.42 -12.55
CA GLN A 113 7.47 -9.95 -13.24
C GLN A 113 6.43 -10.49 -12.26
N SER A 114 6.88 -11.25 -11.25
CA SER A 114 6.02 -11.75 -10.17
C SER A 114 5.32 -10.60 -9.42
N LEU A 115 6.05 -9.52 -9.11
CA LEU A 115 5.49 -8.34 -8.46
C LEU A 115 4.39 -7.69 -9.33
N VAL A 116 4.64 -7.50 -10.63
CA VAL A 116 3.66 -6.90 -11.55
C VAL A 116 2.43 -7.78 -11.70
N ALA A 117 2.61 -9.10 -11.79
CA ALA A 117 1.49 -10.05 -11.88
C ALA A 117 0.60 -9.98 -10.63
N ASP A 118 1.20 -10.01 -9.43
CA ASP A 118 0.47 -9.91 -8.17
C ASP A 118 -0.28 -8.58 -8.03
N LEU A 119 0.39 -7.45 -8.36
CA LEU A 119 -0.24 -6.13 -8.30
C LEU A 119 -1.36 -5.97 -9.33
N THR A 120 -1.23 -6.57 -10.52
CA THR A 120 -2.29 -6.53 -11.54
C THR A 120 -3.51 -7.34 -11.11
N LEU A 121 -3.29 -8.52 -10.52
CA LEU A 121 -4.37 -9.31 -9.94
C LEU A 121 -5.05 -8.56 -8.80
N ALA A 122 -4.28 -7.99 -7.90
CA ALA A 122 -4.79 -7.20 -6.78
C ALA A 122 -5.55 -5.94 -7.25
N LEU A 123 -5.07 -5.26 -8.30
CA LEU A 123 -5.77 -4.12 -8.90
C LEU A 123 -7.18 -4.51 -9.32
N ARG A 124 -7.32 -5.59 -10.09
CA ARG A 124 -8.62 -6.10 -10.52
C ARG A 124 -9.53 -6.41 -9.34
N GLN A 125 -9.01 -7.14 -8.35
CA GLN A 125 -9.77 -7.55 -7.17
C GLN A 125 -10.21 -6.34 -6.32
N LEU A 126 -9.32 -5.37 -6.11
CA LEU A 126 -9.56 -4.18 -5.29
C LEU A 126 -10.34 -3.07 -6.01
N THR A 127 -10.64 -3.24 -7.29
CA THR A 127 -11.45 -2.29 -8.07
C THR A 127 -12.69 -2.93 -8.67
N ASN A 128 -13.00 -4.18 -8.31
CA ASN A 128 -14.12 -4.93 -8.89
C ASN A 128 -14.07 -4.93 -10.42
N ASP A 129 -12.89 -5.18 -10.98
CA ASP A 129 -12.56 -5.15 -12.41
C ASP A 129 -12.81 -3.78 -13.10
N ALA A 130 -13.06 -2.69 -12.36
CA ALA A 130 -13.13 -1.35 -12.96
C ALA A 130 -11.79 -0.95 -13.60
N PHE A 131 -10.67 -1.42 -13.03
CA PHE A 131 -9.34 -1.34 -13.62
C PHE A 131 -8.80 -2.75 -13.86
N VAL A 132 -8.84 -3.21 -15.11
CA VAL A 132 -8.38 -4.56 -15.48
C VAL A 132 -6.85 -4.64 -15.57
N HIS A 133 -6.20 -3.53 -15.97
CA HIS A 133 -4.75 -3.38 -16.10
C HIS A 133 -4.35 -2.01 -15.59
N PHE A 134 -3.08 -1.81 -15.24
CA PHE A 134 -2.51 -0.47 -15.14
C PHE A 134 -2.50 0.18 -16.53
N ALA A 135 -2.66 1.49 -16.59
CA ALA A 135 -2.66 2.23 -17.87
C ALA A 135 -1.37 1.98 -18.67
N THR A 136 -0.24 1.94 -17.97
CA THR A 136 1.06 1.47 -18.46
C THR A 136 1.84 0.83 -17.31
N VAL A 137 2.80 -0.05 -17.65
CA VAL A 137 3.79 -0.56 -16.69
C VAL A 137 5.17 -0.17 -17.19
N ARG A 138 5.92 0.54 -16.37
CA ARG A 138 7.28 0.98 -16.67
C ARG A 138 8.26 0.46 -15.63
N TYR A 139 9.44 0.10 -16.07
CA TYR A 139 10.53 -0.34 -15.23
C TYR A 139 11.60 0.76 -15.20
N GLU A 140 12.06 1.11 -14.02
CA GLU A 140 13.02 2.19 -13.83
C GLU A 140 14.19 1.74 -12.98
N THR A 141 15.39 1.81 -13.53
CA THR A 141 16.63 1.60 -12.79
C THR A 141 17.14 2.95 -12.30
N VAL A 142 17.23 3.10 -10.99
CA VAL A 142 17.75 4.31 -10.36
C VAL A 142 19.25 4.17 -10.18
N PRO A 143 20.08 5.15 -10.61
CA PRO A 143 21.51 5.10 -10.41
C PRO A 143 21.89 5.00 -8.92
N PRO A 144 22.91 4.17 -8.56
CA PRO A 144 23.34 4.03 -7.16
C PRO A 144 23.66 5.39 -6.51
N GLY A 145 23.19 5.57 -5.28
CA GLY A 145 23.35 6.83 -4.53
C GLY A 145 22.32 7.92 -4.84
N SER A 146 21.52 7.75 -5.91
CA SER A 146 20.46 8.69 -6.25
C SER A 146 19.20 8.42 -5.44
N SER A 147 18.53 9.48 -5.00
CA SER A 147 17.19 9.42 -4.41
C SER A 147 16.11 9.34 -5.50
N VAL A 148 14.96 8.81 -5.14
CA VAL A 148 13.82 8.70 -6.03
C VAL A 148 12.60 9.45 -5.49
N ASN A 149 11.91 10.17 -6.38
CA ASN A 149 10.61 10.71 -6.06
C ASN A 149 9.55 9.63 -6.30
N ILE A 150 8.89 9.18 -5.22
CA ILE A 150 7.82 8.19 -5.26
C ILE A 150 6.42 8.82 -5.37
N ALA A 151 6.29 10.15 -5.21
CA ALA A 151 5.04 10.88 -5.36
C ALA A 151 4.95 11.50 -6.77
N ARG A 152 4.60 10.70 -7.76
CA ARG A 152 4.55 11.11 -9.16
C ARG A 152 3.10 11.19 -9.63
N PRO A 153 2.68 12.30 -10.28
CA PRO A 153 1.32 12.45 -10.77
C PRO A 153 0.89 11.31 -11.69
N LYS A 154 -0.34 10.82 -11.47
CA LYS A 154 -0.98 9.73 -12.23
C LYS A 154 -0.30 8.36 -12.11
N GLN A 155 0.68 8.20 -11.21
CA GLN A 155 1.47 6.99 -11.08
C GLN A 155 1.35 6.38 -9.69
N ILE A 156 1.43 5.05 -9.64
CA ILE A 156 1.77 4.29 -8.45
C ILE A 156 3.23 3.84 -8.64
N VAL A 157 4.12 4.33 -7.77
CA VAL A 157 5.54 3.94 -7.78
C VAL A 157 5.75 2.84 -6.75
N VAL A 158 6.31 1.70 -7.14
CA VAL A 158 6.62 0.60 -6.24
C VAL A 158 8.11 0.32 -6.20
N GLY A 159 8.65 0.11 -4.99
CA GLY A 159 10.06 -0.22 -4.80
C GLY A 159 10.30 -1.10 -3.58
N ARG A 160 11.44 -1.80 -3.59
CA ARG A 160 11.94 -2.63 -2.49
C ARG A 160 13.02 -1.90 -1.72
N TYR A 161 12.96 -2.01 -0.39
CA TYR A 161 13.80 -1.24 0.53
C TYR A 161 14.48 -2.15 1.54
N LYS A 162 15.82 -2.08 1.62
CA LYS A 162 16.60 -2.84 2.61
C LYS A 162 16.40 -2.28 4.01
N GLY A 163 16.18 -3.19 4.96
CA GLY A 163 16.14 -2.87 6.37
C GLY A 163 14.90 -2.10 6.81
N LEU A 164 13.83 -2.12 6.02
CA LEU A 164 12.58 -1.46 6.37
C LEU A 164 12.03 -2.02 7.67
N HIS A 165 12.00 -3.35 7.82
CA HIS A 165 11.57 -4.01 9.03
C HIS A 165 12.42 -3.64 10.25
N ALA A 166 13.75 -3.70 10.13
CA ALA A 166 14.66 -3.37 11.21
C ALA A 166 14.57 -1.91 11.66
N MET A 167 14.30 -1.01 10.73
CA MET A 167 14.25 0.44 10.99
C MET A 167 12.88 0.92 11.49
N ALA A 168 11.80 0.43 10.92
CA ALA A 168 10.45 0.92 11.15
C ALA A 168 9.50 -0.13 11.73
N GLN A 169 9.99 -1.34 12.01
CA GLN A 169 9.18 -2.48 12.45
C GLN A 169 7.97 -2.76 11.54
N THR A 170 8.14 -2.50 10.25
CA THR A 170 7.09 -2.69 9.26
C THR A 170 7.62 -3.46 8.06
N LEU A 171 6.72 -4.16 7.37
CA LEU A 171 7.02 -4.96 6.20
C LEU A 171 6.75 -4.22 4.89
N GLY A 172 5.93 -3.18 4.97
CA GLY A 172 5.58 -2.34 3.84
C GLY A 172 4.89 -1.05 4.23
N PHE A 173 4.76 -0.16 3.27
CA PHE A 173 3.95 1.04 3.32
C PHE A 173 3.27 1.23 1.98
N GLY A 174 1.94 1.33 2.00
CA GLY A 174 1.16 1.85 0.90
C GLY A 174 0.69 3.26 1.21
N GLY A 175 0.61 4.12 0.19
CA GLY A 175 0.14 5.47 0.41
C GLY A 175 -0.27 6.20 -0.84
N ARG A 176 -0.92 7.33 -0.64
CA ARG A 176 -1.46 8.15 -1.72
C ARG A 176 -1.43 9.64 -1.38
N SER A 177 -1.42 10.46 -2.42
CA SER A 177 -1.78 11.87 -2.33
C SER A 177 -3.11 12.09 -3.02
N ALA A 178 -3.99 12.88 -2.42
CA ALA A 178 -5.28 13.23 -3.01
C ALA A 178 -5.52 14.74 -2.95
N ARG A 179 -6.34 15.24 -3.87
CA ARG A 179 -6.85 16.60 -3.84
C ARG A 179 -7.98 16.73 -2.81
N ARG A 180 -8.40 17.96 -2.58
CA ARG A 180 -9.52 18.26 -1.66
C ARG A 180 -10.86 17.67 -2.09
N ASP A 181 -11.01 17.37 -3.38
CA ASP A 181 -12.21 16.73 -3.95
C ASP A 181 -12.19 15.20 -3.83
N GLY A 182 -11.14 14.62 -3.22
CA GLY A 182 -10.96 13.19 -3.06
C GLY A 182 -10.26 12.51 -4.24
N ALA A 183 -9.98 13.21 -5.33
CA ALA A 183 -9.29 12.61 -6.46
C ALA A 183 -7.83 12.31 -6.10
N ILE A 184 -7.44 11.04 -6.16
CA ILE A 184 -6.06 10.60 -5.94
C ILE A 184 -5.21 11.07 -7.11
N THR A 185 -4.07 11.65 -6.80
CA THR A 185 -3.14 12.22 -7.78
C THR A 185 -1.85 11.43 -7.93
N SER A 186 -1.44 10.69 -6.90
CA SER A 186 -0.25 9.82 -6.91
C SER A 186 -0.37 8.74 -5.85
N GLY A 187 0.28 7.60 -6.07
CA GLY A 187 0.39 6.50 -5.11
C GLY A 187 1.83 6.02 -4.98
N ALA A 188 2.13 5.36 -3.86
CA ALA A 188 3.41 4.70 -3.67
C ALA A 188 3.24 3.40 -2.89
N ILE A 189 4.11 2.44 -3.19
CA ILE A 189 4.23 1.17 -2.47
C ILE A 189 5.71 0.97 -2.15
N VAL A 190 6.00 0.79 -0.87
CA VAL A 190 7.33 0.52 -0.34
C VAL A 190 7.30 -0.84 0.33
N LEU A 191 8.12 -1.78 -0.10
CA LEU A 191 8.14 -3.16 0.40
C LEU A 191 9.49 -3.46 1.08
N ASP A 192 9.48 -4.18 2.18
CA ASP A 192 10.74 -4.71 2.74
C ASP A 192 11.33 -5.72 1.76
N ASN A 193 12.60 -5.50 1.37
CA ASN A 193 13.25 -6.28 0.33
C ASN A 193 13.37 -7.76 0.70
N GLU A 194 13.70 -8.07 1.94
CA GLU A 194 13.89 -9.44 2.36
C GLU A 194 12.56 -10.18 2.43
N PHE A 195 11.56 -9.57 3.08
CA PHE A 195 10.23 -10.16 3.18
C PHE A 195 9.59 -10.37 1.79
N ASP A 196 9.65 -9.38 0.90
CA ASP A 196 9.03 -9.47 -0.43
C ASP A 196 9.68 -10.52 -1.34
N ARG A 197 10.96 -10.87 -1.08
CA ARG A 197 11.67 -11.91 -1.85
C ARG A 197 11.42 -13.31 -1.31
N THR A 198 11.34 -13.49 0.00
CA THR A 198 11.42 -14.81 0.63
C THR A 198 10.10 -15.30 1.21
N SER A 199 9.18 -14.39 1.57
CA SER A 199 7.94 -14.77 2.25
C SER A 199 6.87 -15.30 1.28
N GLU A 200 6.21 -16.38 1.67
CA GLU A 200 5.00 -16.87 0.99
C GLU A 200 3.83 -15.88 1.13
N LEU A 201 3.86 -15.01 2.15
CA LEU A 201 2.82 -14.00 2.39
C LEU A 201 3.04 -12.72 1.58
N ARG A 202 4.08 -12.66 0.72
CA ARG A 202 4.38 -11.46 -0.08
C ARG A 202 3.21 -10.96 -0.93
N ARG A 203 2.40 -11.87 -1.48
CA ARG A 203 1.21 -11.51 -2.27
C ARG A 203 0.18 -10.76 -1.42
N LEU A 204 -0.05 -11.20 -0.19
CA LEU A 204 -0.97 -10.53 0.73
C LEU A 204 -0.47 -9.13 1.08
N LEU A 205 0.83 -8.98 1.37
CA LEU A 205 1.45 -7.67 1.60
C LEU A 205 1.28 -6.76 0.38
N ARG A 206 1.63 -7.23 -0.82
CA ARG A 206 1.49 -6.47 -2.07
C ARG A 206 0.04 -6.00 -2.30
N THR A 207 -0.93 -6.88 -2.04
CA THR A 207 -2.36 -6.55 -2.16
C THR A 207 -2.78 -5.50 -1.14
N HIS A 208 -2.36 -5.64 0.11
CA HIS A 208 -2.62 -4.69 1.20
C HIS A 208 -2.08 -3.30 0.87
N GLU A 209 -0.79 -3.20 0.50
CA GLU A 209 -0.15 -1.92 0.20
C GLU A 209 -0.72 -1.26 -1.07
N LEU A 210 -1.12 -2.06 -2.07
CA LEU A 210 -1.87 -1.54 -3.20
C LEU A 210 -3.24 -1.01 -2.77
N GLY A 211 -3.91 -1.64 -1.82
CA GLY A 211 -5.16 -1.15 -1.25
C GLY A 211 -5.02 0.28 -0.73
N HIS A 212 -3.95 0.58 0.03
CA HIS A 212 -3.66 1.93 0.48
C HIS A 212 -3.41 2.91 -0.68
N ALA A 213 -2.65 2.50 -1.68
CA ALA A 213 -2.40 3.31 -2.86
C ALA A 213 -3.67 3.56 -3.69
N LEU A 214 -4.67 2.68 -3.61
CA LEU A 214 -5.97 2.82 -4.27
C LEU A 214 -7.01 3.64 -3.48
N GLY A 215 -6.76 3.94 -2.21
CA GLY A 215 -7.67 4.77 -1.43
C GLY A 215 -8.23 4.10 -0.18
N TYR A 216 -7.97 2.83 0.06
CA TYR A 216 -8.48 2.10 1.23
C TYR A 216 -7.66 2.39 2.48
N ASN A 217 -8.34 2.40 3.62
CA ASN A 217 -7.75 2.59 4.94
C ASN A 217 -7.75 1.28 5.73
N HIS A 218 -7.00 1.25 6.83
CA HIS A 218 -7.03 0.11 7.73
C HIS A 218 -8.42 -0.15 8.29
N VAL A 219 -8.76 -1.44 8.39
CA VAL A 219 -9.97 -1.93 9.06
C VAL A 219 -9.55 -2.62 10.36
N LYS A 220 -10.15 -2.24 11.47
CA LYS A 220 -9.91 -2.83 12.81
C LYS A 220 -11.13 -3.54 13.36
N SER A 221 -12.33 -3.19 12.88
CA SER A 221 -13.61 -3.68 13.39
C SER A 221 -13.93 -5.11 12.97
N ARG A 222 -13.27 -5.64 11.95
CA ARG A 222 -13.51 -7.01 11.42
C ARG A 222 -12.33 -7.56 10.63
N VAL A 223 -12.40 -8.82 10.27
CA VAL A 223 -11.40 -9.50 9.43
C VAL A 223 -11.43 -8.94 8.01
N SER A 224 -10.30 -8.48 7.51
CA SER A 224 -10.14 -7.79 6.23
C SER A 224 -8.70 -7.92 5.73
N ILE A 225 -8.49 -7.89 4.42
CA ILE A 225 -7.17 -7.73 3.82
C ILE A 225 -6.52 -6.41 4.29
N MET A 226 -7.33 -5.41 4.64
CA MET A 226 -6.86 -4.10 5.13
C MET A 226 -6.69 -4.05 6.65
N ASN A 227 -6.53 -5.19 7.35
CA ASN A 227 -6.16 -5.16 8.77
C ASN A 227 -4.72 -4.60 8.94
N PRO A 228 -4.41 -3.90 10.07
CA PRO A 228 -3.07 -3.35 10.33
C PRO A 228 -1.93 -4.36 10.41
N ARG A 229 -2.24 -5.65 10.37
CA ARG A 229 -1.30 -6.76 10.24
C ARG A 229 -1.60 -7.48 8.96
N ILE A 230 -0.61 -8.18 8.38
CA ILE A 230 -0.87 -9.00 7.21
C ILE A 230 -2.04 -9.92 7.53
N GLY A 231 -3.13 -9.67 6.84
CA GLY A 231 -4.41 -10.31 7.08
C GLY A 231 -4.60 -11.56 6.22
N PRO A 232 -5.83 -12.07 6.19
CA PRO A 232 -6.23 -13.10 5.24
C PRO A 232 -6.22 -12.56 3.81
N GLU A 233 -6.54 -13.42 2.86
CA GLU A 233 -6.96 -13.00 1.52
C GLU A 233 -8.23 -12.14 1.60
N LEU A 234 -8.63 -11.54 0.45
CA LEU A 234 -9.85 -10.74 0.39
C LEU A 234 -11.05 -11.50 0.94
N THR A 235 -11.69 -10.93 1.94
CA THR A 235 -12.90 -11.46 2.56
C THR A 235 -14.16 -11.02 1.80
N ASP A 236 -15.31 -11.58 2.14
CA ASP A 236 -16.58 -11.12 1.58
C ASP A 236 -16.90 -9.67 1.97
N PHE A 237 -16.46 -9.24 3.16
CA PHE A 237 -16.53 -7.85 3.56
C PHE A 237 -15.72 -6.95 2.60
N ASP A 238 -14.47 -7.30 2.32
CA ASP A 238 -13.63 -6.54 1.39
C ASP A 238 -14.29 -6.43 0.02
N ARG A 239 -14.85 -7.54 -0.50
CA ARG A 239 -15.57 -7.55 -1.78
C ARG A 239 -16.79 -6.63 -1.78
N GLN A 240 -17.57 -6.60 -0.69
CA GLN A 240 -18.71 -5.70 -0.56
C GLN A 240 -18.27 -4.24 -0.60
N VAL A 241 -17.20 -3.89 0.15
CA VAL A 241 -16.65 -2.53 0.16
C VAL A 241 -16.17 -2.11 -1.23
N VAL A 242 -15.41 -2.97 -1.90
CA VAL A 242 -14.89 -2.74 -3.25
C VAL A 242 -16.04 -2.52 -4.24
N MET A 243 -17.08 -3.38 -4.21
CA MET A 243 -18.26 -3.23 -5.06
C MET A 243 -18.96 -1.89 -4.83
N LEU A 244 -19.07 -1.42 -3.60
CA LEU A 244 -19.68 -0.13 -3.29
C LEU A 244 -18.81 1.03 -3.77
N ALA A 245 -17.49 0.94 -3.61
CA ALA A 245 -16.55 1.96 -4.05
C ALA A 245 -16.64 2.23 -5.56
N PHE A 246 -16.82 1.17 -6.38
CA PHE A 246 -16.77 1.24 -7.84
C PHE A 246 -18.15 1.12 -8.53
N ARG A 247 -19.26 1.05 -7.79
CA ARG A 247 -20.63 1.07 -8.35
C ARG A 247 -21.22 2.46 -8.56
N ARG A 248 -20.54 3.53 -8.14
CA ARG A 248 -21.09 4.89 -8.24
C ARG A 248 -21.19 5.34 -9.70
N PRO A 249 -22.35 5.94 -10.11
CA PRO A 249 -22.59 6.38 -11.48
C PRO A 249 -21.61 7.45 -11.98
N ASP A 250 -20.95 8.16 -11.07
CA ASP A 250 -19.95 9.20 -11.34
C ASP A 250 -18.62 8.62 -11.85
N PHE A 251 -18.45 7.30 -11.83
CA PHE A 251 -17.26 6.59 -12.30
C PHE A 251 -17.35 6.18 -13.78
N ARG A 252 -18.29 6.77 -14.53
CA ARG A 252 -18.27 6.60 -15.98
C ARG A 252 -17.11 7.41 -16.53
N SER A 253 -16.08 6.66 -16.98
CA SER A 253 -15.00 7.17 -17.79
C SER A 253 -15.49 8.29 -18.71
N SER A 254 -14.96 9.50 -18.51
CA SER A 254 -14.88 10.45 -19.61
C SER A 254 -13.92 9.81 -20.63
N GLU A 255 -14.49 9.17 -21.65
CA GLU A 255 -13.81 8.82 -22.89
C GLU A 255 -13.22 10.05 -23.56
#